data_b384c6ac101a0f7339d66c7d76b967de
#
_entry.id   b384c6ac101a0f7339d66c7d76b967de
#
_cell.length_a   1.000
_cell.length_b   1.000
_cell.length_c   1.000
_cell.angle_alpha   90.00
_cell.angle_beta   90.00
_cell.angle_gamma   90.00
#
_symmetry.space_group_name_H-M   'P 1'
#
loop_
_entity.id
_entity.type
_entity.pdbx_description
1 polymer ?
#
loop_
_entity_poly.entity_id
_entity_poly.type
_entity_poly.pdbx_seq_one_letter_code
_entity_poly.pdbx_strand_id
1 'polypeptide(L)'
;TKDFMKAIEEVRQEYPEDAIERKIPTSFVATVAAAETGNFQFKGAPTAKNANNFFGMHATGDQEFLTTQGGAKLRSFTDNKGSIRSFLNLIANDERYKNVIDSVNKVEDMFRGMSPYAERKDYADFLANVYNDRIKPIIETENMLIPKPKPLVDQMNNLK
;
A
#
# COMPACT_ATOMS: atom_id res chain seq x y z
N THR A 1 -6.91 -10.20 -1.21
CA THR A 1 -5.58 -9.57 -1.11
C THR A 1 -4.94 -9.41 -2.50
N LYS A 2 -4.94 -10.45 -3.31
CA LYS A 2 -4.36 -10.40 -4.67
C LYS A 2 -5.06 -9.37 -5.56
N ASP A 3 -6.38 -9.31 -5.50
CA ASP A 3 -7.16 -8.34 -6.29
C ASP A 3 -6.85 -6.91 -5.86
N PHE A 4 -6.65 -6.67 -4.56
CA PHE A 4 -6.26 -5.36 -4.07
C PHE A 4 -4.84 -5.00 -4.50
N MET A 5 -3.91 -5.95 -4.47
CA MET A 5 -2.54 -5.73 -4.98
C MET A 5 -2.53 -5.39 -6.46
N LYS A 6 -3.40 -6.05 -7.26
CA LYS A 6 -3.58 -5.71 -8.67
C LYS A 6 -4.11 -4.28 -8.84
N ALA A 7 -5.07 -3.88 -8.02
CA ALA A 7 -5.59 -2.51 -8.04
C ALA A 7 -4.49 -1.49 -7.70
N ILE A 8 -3.61 -1.79 -6.74
CA ILE A 8 -2.45 -0.93 -6.43
C ILE A 8 -1.56 -0.78 -7.67
N GLU A 9 -1.22 -1.88 -8.35
CA GLU A 9 -0.41 -1.82 -9.56
C GLU A 9 -1.06 -0.96 -10.65
N GLU A 10 -2.36 -1.12 -10.86
CA GLU A 10 -3.10 -0.34 -11.84
C GLU A 10 -3.06 1.16 -11.52
N VAL A 11 -3.20 1.53 -10.24
CA VAL A 11 -3.10 2.93 -9.81
C VAL A 11 -1.68 3.47 -10.00
N ARG A 12 -0.66 2.69 -9.63
CA ARG A 12 0.73 3.11 -9.83
C ARG A 12 1.04 3.40 -11.30
N GLN A 13 0.49 2.60 -12.21
CA GLN A 13 0.67 2.81 -13.66
C GLN A 13 0.01 4.09 -14.17
N GLU A 14 -0.88 4.73 -13.41
CA GLU A 14 -1.45 6.04 -13.76
C GLU A 14 -0.43 7.18 -13.64
N TYR A 15 0.67 6.97 -12.90
CA TYR A 15 1.70 7.98 -12.68
C TYR A 15 2.87 7.79 -13.65
N PRO A 16 3.57 8.89 -14.04
CA PRO A 16 4.78 8.77 -14.87
C PRO A 16 5.87 7.93 -14.20
N GLU A 17 6.74 7.31 -14.98
CA GLU A 17 7.81 6.43 -14.47
C GLU A 17 8.72 7.11 -13.47
N ASP A 18 8.97 8.41 -13.63
CA ASP A 18 9.83 9.19 -12.73
C ASP A 18 9.10 9.78 -11.52
N ALA A 19 7.78 9.61 -11.44
CA ALA A 19 7.01 10.11 -10.30
C ALA A 19 7.32 9.29 -9.03
N ILE A 20 7.35 9.97 -7.89
CA ILE A 20 7.59 9.33 -6.59
C ILE A 20 6.52 8.28 -6.30
N GLU A 21 5.26 8.60 -6.57
CA GLU A 21 4.12 7.69 -6.35
C GLU A 21 4.33 6.35 -7.05
N ARG A 22 4.91 6.36 -8.25
CA ARG A 22 5.16 5.13 -8.99
C ARG A 22 6.30 4.29 -8.41
N LYS A 23 7.21 4.92 -7.68
CA LYS A 23 8.34 4.24 -7.04
C LYS A 23 7.99 3.55 -5.73
N ILE A 24 6.85 3.92 -5.12
CA ILE A 24 6.39 3.29 -3.88
C ILE A 24 5.98 1.85 -4.19
N PRO A 25 6.60 0.83 -3.55
CA PRO A 25 6.32 -0.57 -3.89
C PRO A 25 4.89 -0.98 -3.57
N THR A 26 4.30 -1.81 -4.43
CA THR A 26 3.00 -2.42 -4.20
C THR A 26 2.95 -3.17 -2.87
N SER A 27 4.00 -3.90 -2.52
CA SER A 27 4.11 -4.64 -1.27
C SER A 27 3.98 -3.74 -0.04
N PHE A 28 4.58 -2.54 -0.08
CA PHE A 28 4.47 -1.56 1.01
C PHE A 28 3.01 -1.09 1.17
N VAL A 29 2.38 -0.70 0.08
CA VAL A 29 0.99 -0.20 0.08
C VAL A 29 0.03 -1.29 0.57
N ALA A 30 0.19 -2.52 0.06
CA ALA A 30 -0.63 -3.65 0.46
C ALA A 30 -0.48 -3.98 1.95
N THR A 31 0.74 -3.86 2.49
CA THR A 31 1.00 -4.10 3.90
C THR A 31 0.25 -3.11 4.78
N VAL A 32 0.31 -1.82 4.47
CA VAL A 32 -0.40 -0.81 5.26
C VAL A 32 -1.92 -1.04 5.18
N ALA A 33 -2.45 -1.33 4.01
CA ALA A 33 -3.88 -1.62 3.84
C ALA A 33 -4.29 -2.86 4.64
N ALA A 34 -3.51 -3.93 4.60
CA ALA A 34 -3.78 -5.15 5.37
C ALA A 34 -3.76 -4.86 6.88
N ALA A 35 -2.79 -4.07 7.34
CA ALA A 35 -2.68 -3.68 8.74
C ALA A 35 -3.90 -2.87 9.20
N GLU A 36 -4.33 -1.89 8.39
CA GLU A 36 -5.41 -0.97 8.76
C GLU A 36 -6.80 -1.61 8.66
N THR A 37 -6.97 -2.67 7.87
CA THR A 37 -8.26 -3.32 7.65
C THR A 37 -8.41 -4.65 8.38
N GLY A 38 -7.42 -5.07 9.15
CA GLY A 38 -7.41 -6.41 9.73
C GLY A 38 -7.43 -7.47 8.63
N ASN A 39 -6.47 -7.43 7.75
CA ASN A 39 -6.30 -8.34 6.62
C ASN A 39 -7.51 -8.31 5.65
N PHE A 40 -7.99 -7.11 5.33
CA PHE A 40 -9.08 -6.84 4.39
C PHE A 40 -10.47 -7.34 4.84
N GLN A 41 -10.61 -7.68 6.11
CA GLN A 41 -11.89 -8.17 6.66
C GLN A 41 -12.77 -7.06 7.24
N PHE A 42 -12.19 -5.93 7.60
CA PHE A 42 -12.91 -4.79 8.21
C PHE A 42 -13.74 -5.17 9.44
N LYS A 43 -13.30 -6.15 10.23
CA LYS A 43 -13.99 -6.57 11.45
C LYS A 43 -14.11 -5.39 12.41
N GLY A 44 -15.34 -5.09 12.83
CA GLY A 44 -15.59 -3.95 13.73
C GLY A 44 -15.41 -2.59 13.09
N ALA A 45 -15.22 -2.51 11.78
CA ALA A 45 -14.99 -1.26 11.05
C ALA A 45 -15.92 -1.12 9.82
N PRO A 46 -17.27 -1.16 10.02
CA PRO A 46 -18.21 -1.09 8.90
C PRO A 46 -18.16 0.25 8.18
N THR A 47 -17.84 1.34 8.88
CA THR A 47 -17.73 2.67 8.29
C THR A 47 -16.57 2.74 7.30
N ALA A 48 -15.41 2.19 7.66
CA ALA A 48 -14.25 2.15 6.77
C ALA A 48 -14.55 1.34 5.50
N LYS A 49 -15.24 0.22 5.66
CA LYS A 49 -15.64 -0.61 4.52
C LYS A 49 -16.58 0.15 3.59
N ASN A 50 -17.62 0.79 4.13
CA ASN A 50 -18.59 1.54 3.34
C ASN A 50 -17.97 2.78 2.69
N ALA A 51 -16.94 3.36 3.30
CA ALA A 51 -16.21 4.51 2.77
C ALA A 51 -15.15 4.13 1.72
N ASN A 52 -14.97 2.85 1.42
CA ASN A 52 -13.86 2.37 0.58
C ASN A 52 -12.49 2.85 1.09
N ASN A 53 -12.36 2.96 2.41
CA ASN A 53 -11.18 3.54 3.06
C ASN A 53 -10.33 2.41 3.63
N PHE A 54 -9.31 2.01 2.88
CA PHE A 54 -8.42 0.90 3.22
C PHE A 54 -7.24 1.30 4.10
N PHE A 55 -7.06 2.60 4.35
CA PHE A 55 -5.87 3.12 5.01
C PHE A 55 -6.17 3.91 6.29
N GLY A 56 -7.41 3.91 6.74
CA GLY A 56 -7.79 4.62 7.95
C GLY A 56 -7.65 6.14 7.88
N MET A 57 -7.76 6.72 6.68
CA MET A 57 -7.53 8.15 6.48
C MET A 57 -8.72 8.97 6.98
N HIS A 58 -8.41 10.03 7.74
CA HIS A 58 -9.43 10.98 8.21
C HIS A 58 -9.69 12.06 7.17
N ALA A 59 -10.95 12.51 7.11
CA ALA A 59 -11.31 13.63 6.24
C ALA A 59 -10.82 14.95 6.82
N THR A 60 -10.35 15.83 5.94
CA THR A 60 -9.95 17.18 6.26
C THR A 60 -10.66 18.17 5.36
N GLY A 61 -10.91 19.39 5.87
CA GLY A 61 -11.58 20.42 5.10
C GLY A 61 -12.96 20.00 4.63
N ASP A 62 -13.21 20.17 3.33
CA ASP A 62 -14.48 19.85 2.67
C ASP A 62 -14.49 18.48 1.98
N GLN A 63 -13.55 17.59 2.33
CA GLN A 63 -13.54 16.24 1.80
C GLN A 63 -14.78 15.46 2.23
N GLU A 64 -15.29 14.61 1.34
CA GLU A 64 -16.40 13.71 1.67
C GLU A 64 -16.01 12.73 2.77
N PHE A 65 -16.93 12.43 3.65
CA PHE A 65 -16.66 11.56 4.80
C PHE A 65 -17.89 10.76 5.21
N LEU A 66 -17.63 9.67 5.93
CA LEU A 66 -18.60 8.94 6.71
C LEU A 66 -18.19 9.03 8.18
N THR A 67 -19.15 9.13 9.08
CA THR A 67 -18.89 9.22 10.51
C THR A 67 -18.91 7.85 11.15
N THR A 68 -17.86 7.50 11.90
CA THR A 68 -17.81 6.26 12.67
C THR A 68 -18.74 6.34 13.88
N GLN A 69 -19.02 5.19 14.49
CA GLN A 69 -19.80 5.11 15.71
C GLN A 69 -19.18 5.97 16.84
N GLY A 70 -17.86 6.07 16.89
CA GLY A 70 -17.13 6.90 17.85
C GLY A 70 -17.05 8.38 17.49
N GLY A 71 -17.65 8.82 16.38
CA GLY A 71 -17.69 10.22 15.95
C GLY A 71 -16.53 10.67 15.06
N ALA A 72 -15.60 9.79 14.70
CA ALA A 72 -14.52 10.13 13.78
C ALA A 72 -15.03 10.25 12.34
N LYS A 73 -14.48 11.23 11.62
CA LYS A 73 -14.81 11.45 10.21
C LYS A 73 -13.80 10.76 9.32
N LEU A 74 -14.15 9.60 8.79
CA LEU A 74 -13.32 8.86 7.84
C LEU A 74 -13.57 9.38 6.44
N ARG A 75 -12.50 9.69 5.71
CA ARG A 75 -12.61 10.10 4.32
C ARG A 75 -13.30 9.03 3.49
N SER A 76 -14.26 9.43 2.67
CA SER A 76 -15.04 8.52 1.83
C SER A 76 -14.57 8.61 0.38
N PHE A 77 -14.48 7.46 -0.27
CA PHE A 77 -14.04 7.35 -1.66
C PHE A 77 -15.10 6.61 -2.48
N THR A 78 -15.15 6.90 -3.77
CA THR A 78 -16.08 6.26 -4.70
C THR A 78 -15.77 4.77 -4.88
N ASP A 79 -14.47 4.40 -4.83
CA ASP A 79 -14.01 3.04 -4.99
C ASP A 79 -12.68 2.83 -4.23
N ASN A 80 -12.17 1.60 -4.26
CA ASN A 80 -10.91 1.27 -3.57
C ASN A 80 -9.71 1.98 -4.19
N LYS A 81 -9.70 2.22 -5.50
CA LYS A 81 -8.60 2.92 -6.17
C LYS A 81 -8.49 4.37 -5.71
N GLY A 82 -9.61 5.01 -5.35
CA GLY A 82 -9.60 6.35 -4.76
C GLY A 82 -8.79 6.41 -3.48
N SER A 83 -8.97 5.44 -2.58
CA SER A 83 -8.18 5.40 -1.35
C SER A 83 -6.71 5.09 -1.62
N ILE A 84 -6.40 4.25 -2.60
CA ILE A 84 -5.01 3.95 -3.01
C ILE A 84 -4.33 5.22 -3.53
N ARG A 85 -4.98 5.97 -4.43
CA ARG A 85 -4.43 7.23 -4.94
C ARG A 85 -4.14 8.22 -3.83
N SER A 86 -5.09 8.36 -2.90
CA SER A 86 -4.94 9.27 -1.76
C SER A 86 -3.78 8.87 -0.87
N PHE A 87 -3.61 7.58 -0.60
CA PHE A 87 -2.49 7.08 0.19
C PHE A 87 -1.15 7.32 -0.50
N LEU A 88 -1.04 6.99 -1.79
CA LEU A 88 0.20 7.25 -2.54
C LEU A 88 0.57 8.73 -2.53
N ASN A 89 -0.40 9.61 -2.74
CA ASN A 89 -0.16 11.05 -2.73
C ASN A 89 0.27 11.54 -1.33
N LEU A 90 -0.31 11.01 -0.28
CA LEU A 90 0.08 11.35 1.09
C LEU A 90 1.55 10.99 1.35
N ILE A 91 1.92 9.74 1.07
CA ILE A 91 3.28 9.27 1.35
C ILE A 91 4.31 9.99 0.47
N ALA A 92 3.96 10.27 -0.78
CA ALA A 92 4.88 10.92 -1.73
C ALA A 92 5.12 12.40 -1.41
N ASN A 93 4.13 13.10 -0.86
CA ASN A 93 4.16 14.57 -0.80
C ASN A 93 4.19 15.17 0.61
N ASP A 94 3.88 14.39 1.64
CA ASP A 94 3.88 14.89 3.03
C ASP A 94 5.28 14.71 3.63
N GLU A 95 5.86 15.80 4.13
CA GLU A 95 7.23 15.81 4.67
C GLU A 95 7.43 14.82 5.83
N ARG A 96 6.38 14.51 6.57
CA ARG A 96 6.46 13.53 7.67
C ARG A 96 6.91 12.14 7.19
N TYR A 97 6.71 11.83 5.92
CA TYR A 97 7.02 10.52 5.32
C TYR A 97 8.26 10.55 4.43
N LYS A 98 9.09 11.59 4.56
CA LYS A 98 10.32 11.69 3.78
C LYS A 98 11.21 10.45 3.95
N ASN A 99 11.32 9.94 5.18
CA ASN A 99 12.15 8.75 5.44
C ASN A 99 11.60 7.50 4.76
N VAL A 100 10.28 7.42 4.56
CA VAL A 100 9.66 6.34 3.79
C VAL A 100 10.16 6.41 2.34
N ILE A 101 10.10 7.59 1.75
CA ILE A 101 10.49 7.80 0.34
C ILE A 101 11.99 7.56 0.14
N ASP A 102 12.81 7.97 1.10
CA ASP A 102 14.27 7.76 1.03
C ASP A 102 14.64 6.27 1.08
N SER A 103 13.72 5.40 1.48
CA SER A 103 13.95 3.96 1.68
C SER A 103 13.21 3.07 0.67
N VAL A 104 12.73 3.61 -0.46
CA VAL A 104 11.85 2.87 -1.42
C VAL A 104 12.51 1.61 -2.01
N ASN A 105 13.83 1.48 -1.92
CA ASN A 105 14.55 0.30 -2.40
C ASN A 105 14.50 -0.88 -1.41
N LYS A 106 14.03 -0.67 -0.19
CA LYS A 106 13.99 -1.68 0.86
C LYS A 106 12.74 -1.52 1.72
N VAL A 107 11.77 -2.39 1.50
CA VAL A 107 10.43 -2.30 2.11
C VAL A 107 10.51 -2.28 3.64
N GLU A 108 11.37 -3.10 4.25
CA GLU A 108 11.50 -3.16 5.70
C GLU A 108 11.96 -1.82 6.30
N ASP A 109 12.83 -1.09 5.59
CA ASP A 109 13.27 0.23 6.04
C ASP A 109 12.17 1.28 5.89
N MET A 110 11.27 1.12 4.91
CA MET A 110 10.13 2.01 4.74
C MET A 110 9.20 1.98 5.95
N PHE A 111 9.01 0.82 6.56
CA PHE A 111 8.14 0.68 7.73
C PHE A 111 8.60 1.55 8.90
N ARG A 112 9.91 1.73 9.07
CA ARG A 112 10.44 2.59 10.14
C ARG A 112 10.02 4.05 9.96
N GLY A 113 9.85 4.51 8.74
CA GLY A 113 9.40 5.86 8.44
C GLY A 113 7.91 6.08 8.65
N MET A 114 7.14 5.03 8.96
CA MET A 114 5.69 5.11 9.12
C MET A 114 5.22 5.45 10.53
N SER A 115 6.13 5.71 11.47
CA SER A 115 5.76 6.05 12.85
C SER A 115 4.76 7.21 12.96
N PRO A 116 4.80 8.26 12.10
CA PRO A 116 3.79 9.32 12.18
C PRO A 116 2.38 8.92 11.75
N TYR A 117 2.22 7.76 11.12
CA TYR A 117 0.94 7.35 10.53
C TYR A 117 -0.08 6.87 11.57
N ALA A 118 0.40 6.28 12.65
CA ALA A 118 -0.46 5.73 13.70
C ALA A 118 0.10 6.09 15.08
N GLU A 119 -0.79 6.20 16.08
CA GLU A 119 -0.40 6.51 17.47
C GLU A 119 0.34 5.36 18.15
N ARG A 120 0.24 4.18 17.62
CA ARG A 120 0.84 2.95 18.13
C ARG A 120 2.36 3.03 18.08
N LYS A 121 3.03 2.86 19.24
CA LYS A 121 4.49 3.00 19.35
C LYS A 121 5.28 1.92 18.59
N ASP A 122 4.70 0.73 18.42
CA ASP A 122 5.33 -0.41 17.75
C ASP A 122 4.85 -0.56 16.30
N TYR A 123 4.40 0.52 15.67
CA TYR A 123 3.77 0.46 14.35
C TYR A 123 4.70 -0.14 13.29
N ALA A 124 5.98 0.24 13.29
CA ALA A 124 6.95 -0.31 12.35
C ALA A 124 7.08 -1.83 12.48
N ASP A 125 7.16 -2.33 13.70
CA ASP A 125 7.24 -3.78 13.96
C ASP A 125 5.94 -4.49 13.58
N PHE A 126 4.80 -3.86 13.84
CA PHE A 126 3.51 -4.37 13.43
C PHE A 126 3.42 -4.51 11.91
N LEU A 127 3.82 -3.47 11.17
CA LEU A 127 3.85 -3.52 9.70
C LEU A 127 4.79 -4.61 9.20
N ALA A 128 5.98 -4.74 9.78
CA ALA A 128 6.92 -5.78 9.41
C ALA A 128 6.33 -7.18 9.61
N ASN A 129 5.61 -7.41 10.71
CA ASN A 129 4.94 -8.69 10.96
C ASN A 129 3.83 -8.96 9.95
N VAL A 130 3.00 -7.96 9.65
CA VAL A 130 1.95 -8.09 8.62
C VAL A 130 2.56 -8.40 7.26
N TYR A 131 3.63 -7.71 6.90
CA TYR A 131 4.35 -7.97 5.66
C TYR A 131 4.85 -9.40 5.58
N ASN A 132 5.56 -9.87 6.60
CA ASN A 132 6.15 -11.21 6.61
C ASN A 132 5.09 -12.31 6.61
N ASP A 133 3.97 -12.11 7.32
CA ASP A 133 2.96 -13.15 7.51
C ASP A 133 1.91 -13.17 6.39
N ARG A 134 1.61 -12.03 5.77
CA ARG A 134 0.46 -11.89 4.87
C ARG A 134 0.81 -11.49 3.44
N ILE A 135 1.83 -10.67 3.25
CA ILE A 135 2.13 -10.08 1.94
C ILE A 135 3.29 -10.80 1.26
N LYS A 136 4.40 -10.98 1.97
CA LYS A 136 5.60 -11.63 1.43
C LYS A 136 5.31 -13.03 0.89
N PRO A 137 4.52 -13.90 1.56
CA PRO A 137 4.20 -15.22 1.01
C PRO A 137 3.46 -15.15 -0.33
N ILE A 138 2.59 -14.14 -0.53
CA ILE A 138 1.87 -13.96 -1.80
C ILE A 138 2.84 -13.58 -2.91
N ILE A 139 3.76 -12.65 -2.64
CA ILE A 139 4.77 -12.19 -3.60
C ILE A 139 5.68 -13.35 -4.00
N GLU A 140 6.16 -14.13 -3.03
CA GLU A 140 7.02 -15.28 -3.28
C GLU A 140 6.32 -16.33 -4.13
N THR A 141 5.04 -16.61 -3.84
CA THR A 141 4.23 -17.55 -4.63
C THR A 141 4.06 -17.06 -6.07
N GLU A 142 3.73 -15.78 -6.28
CA GLU A 142 3.60 -15.20 -7.61
C GLU A 142 4.93 -15.24 -8.37
N ASN A 143 6.05 -14.95 -7.72
CA ASN A 143 7.38 -15.00 -8.33
C ASN A 143 7.76 -16.44 -8.74
N MET A 144 7.33 -17.44 -7.99
CA MET A 144 7.56 -18.84 -8.33
C MET A 144 6.77 -19.29 -9.57
N LEU A 145 5.60 -18.66 -9.82
CA LEU A 145 4.75 -18.96 -10.97
C LEU A 145 5.18 -18.24 -12.25
N ILE A 146 6.00 -17.19 -12.12
CA ILE A 146 6.53 -16.44 -13.26
C ILE A 146 7.81 -17.11 -13.74
N PRO A 147 7.91 -17.54 -15.02
CA PRO A 147 9.14 -18.10 -15.56
C PRO A 147 10.28 -17.10 -15.42
N LYS A 148 11.45 -17.57 -14.94
CA LYS A 148 12.63 -16.71 -14.89
C LYS A 148 13.03 -16.32 -16.31
N PRO A 149 13.41 -15.04 -16.55
CA PRO A 149 13.95 -14.65 -17.84
C PRO A 149 15.15 -15.53 -18.20
N LYS A 150 15.22 -15.95 -19.45
CA LYS A 150 16.41 -16.67 -19.93
C LYS A 150 17.63 -15.75 -19.83
N PRO A 151 18.81 -16.29 -19.46
CA PRO A 151 20.04 -15.53 -19.54
C PRO A 151 20.23 -14.91 -20.93
N LEU A 152 20.84 -13.75 -21.01
CA LEU A 152 21.05 -13.03 -22.28
C LEU A 152 21.75 -13.88 -23.34
N VAL A 153 22.71 -14.69 -22.92
CA VAL A 153 23.45 -15.61 -23.79
C VAL A 153 22.49 -16.59 -24.48
N ASP A 154 21.54 -17.16 -23.75
CA ASP A 154 20.57 -18.10 -24.33
C ASP A 154 19.60 -17.41 -25.28
N GLN A 155 19.23 -16.17 -25.01
CA GLN A 155 18.40 -15.37 -25.91
C GLN A 155 19.11 -15.08 -27.22
N MET A 156 20.41 -14.75 -27.16
CA MET A 156 21.23 -14.51 -28.34
C MET A 156 21.40 -15.78 -29.20
N ASN A 157 21.54 -16.94 -28.57
CA ASN A 157 21.66 -18.22 -29.29
C ASN A 157 20.38 -18.59 -30.03
N ASN A 158 19.22 -18.19 -29.55
CA ASN A 158 17.94 -18.45 -30.20
C ASN A 158 17.71 -17.57 -31.43
N LEU A 159 18.52 -16.54 -31.66
CA LEU A 159 18.45 -15.65 -32.82
C LEU A 159 19.27 -16.16 -34.00
N LYS A 160 20.05 -17.21 -33.82
CA LYS A 160 20.80 -17.86 -34.88
C LYS A 160 19.92 -18.96 -35.52
#